data_fa7a42c451c9ede4a6ed4fedb3486af6
#
_entry.id   fa7a42c451c9ede4a6ed4fedb3486af6
#
_cell.length_a   1.000
_cell.length_b   1.000
_cell.length_c   1.000
_cell.angle_alpha   90.00
_cell.angle_beta   90.00
_cell.angle_gamma   90.00
#
_symmetry.space_group_name_H-M   'P 1'
#
loop_
_entity.id
_entity.type
_entity.pdbx_description
1 polymer ?
#
loop_
_entity_poly.entity_id
_entity_poly.type
_entity_poly.pdbx_seq_one_letter_code
_entity_poly.pdbx_strand_id
1 'polypeptide(L)'
;MVNCLLLAAASCLLGDPSVSVDGQSPEANGARVSLHSDGRVQIASDKPVSTVRLVWKKTWPDGARFLNDAWERSAGDICWRPIPACKAEFSPWYLLVMDGERTDGYGVMVQPNALCCWKIDSECLALEIDVTAGGRPVRLNGRTLEACTIVTRRGQEGESAFSAGRAFCRMMCPVSRLPKSPVYGYNDWYCAYGKNTATNFLADAAFVCSLAEGLANRPYVVMDDGWQPNSPPVVRAYSDNGPGGSGYGPWDRSGETFGMEMEAFARKVAALGAKPGLWYRPYRYWPGASEELKANNDSFCFDPTKPAVKKMIFDDVSRFRQWGFKLVKIDYLTKDLCGLYGSEMGDRVFHSDMKWQDDTRTSAEVMLDLHRTMRAAAGDDIVVVGCNALNHLVAGIFDMQRTGCDTSGWKWEQTRQNGVNTLAMRAIQDRVFFAVDADCAGLAREGAIRWAKNRQWIDLLGRSGTPFFISWKRDLATPEVVAAIKSAFGVAAESREVAEPLDWISNPFPCVWRMEDGVRVYDWE
;
A
#
# COMPACT_ATOMS: atom_id res chain seq x y z
N MET A 1 -21.92 16.08 17.10
CA MET A 1 -22.68 15.15 18.00
C MET A 1 -23.02 13.80 17.34
N VAL A 2 -22.50 13.48 16.15
CA VAL A 2 -22.75 12.17 15.44
C VAL A 2 -21.64 11.14 15.71
N ASN A 3 -20.47 11.56 16.22
CA ASN A 3 -19.31 10.67 16.39
C ASN A 3 -19.25 9.84 17.70
N CYS A 4 -20.14 10.08 18.68
CA CYS A 4 -20.09 9.34 19.96
C CYS A 4 -20.92 8.05 19.98
N LEU A 5 -21.81 7.82 19.01
CA LEU A 5 -22.69 6.63 18.99
C LEU A 5 -22.10 5.43 18.25
N LEU A 6 -21.04 5.61 17.44
CA LEU A 6 -20.42 4.53 16.66
C LEU A 6 -19.29 3.80 17.44
N LEU A 7 -18.70 4.41 18.45
CA LEU A 7 -17.60 3.84 19.24
C LEU A 7 -18.05 2.87 20.35
N ALA A 8 -19.32 2.84 20.70
CA ALA A 8 -19.83 1.96 21.77
C ALA A 8 -20.00 0.48 21.38
N ALA A 9 -19.74 0.10 20.11
CA ALA A 9 -19.97 -1.25 19.61
C ALA A 9 -18.73 -2.17 19.66
N ALA A 10 -17.56 -1.68 20.05
CA ALA A 10 -16.34 -2.48 20.04
C ALA A 10 -16.36 -3.67 21.03
N SER A 11 -17.09 -3.56 22.13
CA SER A 11 -17.18 -4.63 23.16
C SER A 11 -18.24 -5.71 22.88
N CYS A 12 -19.09 -5.53 21.87
CA CYS A 12 -20.25 -6.43 21.67
C CYS A 12 -19.91 -7.79 21.03
N LEU A 13 -18.83 -7.90 20.26
CA LEU A 13 -18.47 -9.15 19.54
C LEU A 13 -17.35 -9.94 20.22
N LEU A 14 -16.59 -9.31 21.10
CA LEU A 14 -15.46 -9.90 21.80
C LEU A 14 -15.68 -9.73 23.32
N GLY A 15 -15.68 -10.83 24.06
CA GLY A 15 -15.64 -10.81 25.53
C GLY A 15 -14.24 -10.44 26.05
N ASP A 16 -13.98 -10.75 27.32
CA ASP A 16 -12.66 -10.52 27.91
C ASP A 16 -11.63 -11.50 27.32
N PRO A 17 -10.47 -11.02 26.84
CA PRO A 17 -9.41 -11.87 26.33
C PRO A 17 -8.54 -12.43 27.45
N SER A 18 -7.88 -13.55 27.21
CA SER A 18 -6.65 -13.86 27.92
C SER A 18 -5.50 -13.02 27.37
N VAL A 19 -4.63 -12.52 28.24
CA VAL A 19 -3.55 -11.58 27.88
C VAL A 19 -2.20 -12.20 28.20
N SER A 20 -1.24 -12.09 27.27
CA SER A 20 0.16 -12.41 27.51
C SER A 20 1.09 -11.34 26.94
N VAL A 21 2.26 -11.20 27.55
CA VAL A 21 3.33 -10.29 27.14
C VAL A 21 4.60 -11.12 26.99
N ASP A 22 5.18 -11.12 25.78
CA ASP A 22 6.34 -11.95 25.42
C ASP A 22 6.17 -13.43 25.84
N GLY A 23 4.94 -13.95 25.69
CA GLY A 23 4.58 -15.34 26.00
C GLY A 23 4.34 -15.65 27.48
N GLN A 24 4.41 -14.68 28.37
CA GLN A 24 4.19 -14.81 29.82
C GLN A 24 2.96 -14.02 30.27
N SER A 25 2.50 -14.24 31.54
CA SER A 25 1.49 -13.31 32.07
C SER A 25 2.06 -11.89 32.21
N PRO A 26 1.23 -10.84 32.08
CA PRO A 26 1.71 -9.46 32.18
C PRO A 26 2.48 -9.20 33.48
N GLU A 27 2.01 -9.72 34.61
CA GLU A 27 2.62 -9.53 35.92
C GLU A 27 4.01 -10.19 35.99
N ALA A 28 4.18 -11.39 35.41
CA ALA A 28 5.46 -12.09 35.38
C ALA A 28 6.49 -11.33 34.55
N ASN A 29 6.02 -10.65 33.49
CA ASN A 29 6.87 -9.81 32.64
C ASN A 29 7.07 -8.38 33.20
N GLY A 30 6.40 -8.01 34.30
CA GLY A 30 6.46 -6.64 34.86
C GLY A 30 5.75 -5.60 33.97
N ALA A 31 4.77 -6.04 33.23
CA ALA A 31 3.97 -5.21 32.33
C ALA A 31 2.52 -5.10 32.83
N ARG A 32 1.85 -4.05 32.42
CA ARG A 32 0.41 -3.86 32.59
C ARG A 32 -0.21 -3.58 31.23
N VAL A 33 -1.20 -4.38 30.88
CA VAL A 33 -1.99 -4.22 29.65
C VAL A 33 -3.42 -3.90 30.04
N SER A 34 -3.97 -2.82 29.50
CA SER A 34 -5.34 -2.39 29.75
C SER A 34 -6.12 -2.36 28.44
N LEU A 35 -7.22 -3.11 28.39
CA LEU A 35 -8.21 -3.04 27.32
C LEU A 35 -9.40 -2.21 27.83
N HIS A 36 -9.64 -1.07 27.21
CA HIS A 36 -10.73 -0.15 27.57
C HIS A 36 -12.02 -0.51 26.82
N SER A 37 -13.15 -0.10 27.36
CA SER A 37 -14.48 -0.35 26.77
C SER A 37 -14.66 0.26 25.36
N ASP A 38 -13.89 1.27 25.01
CA ASP A 38 -13.84 1.90 23.69
C ASP A 38 -12.87 1.20 22.71
N GLY A 39 -12.29 0.07 23.10
CA GLY A 39 -11.38 -0.74 22.30
C GLY A 39 -9.90 -0.33 22.38
N ARG A 40 -9.55 0.74 23.10
CA ARG A 40 -8.14 1.15 23.24
C ARG A 40 -7.35 0.14 24.05
N VAL A 41 -6.17 -0.21 23.54
CA VAL A 41 -5.20 -1.08 24.18
C VAL A 41 -4.01 -0.24 24.64
N GLN A 42 -3.79 -0.18 25.95
CA GLN A 42 -2.68 0.54 26.57
C GLN A 42 -1.69 -0.44 27.20
N ILE A 43 -0.40 -0.16 27.03
CA ILE A 43 0.70 -0.97 27.56
C ILE A 43 1.62 -0.08 28.38
N ALA A 44 1.91 -0.49 29.59
CA ALA A 44 2.96 0.09 30.45
C ALA A 44 3.88 -1.03 30.91
N SER A 45 5.19 -0.79 30.90
CA SER A 45 6.17 -1.78 31.36
C SER A 45 7.45 -1.08 31.81
N ASP A 46 8.02 -1.60 32.88
CA ASP A 46 9.34 -1.20 33.37
C ASP A 46 10.49 -1.97 32.69
N LYS A 47 10.15 -3.06 31.97
CA LYS A 47 11.09 -3.86 31.19
C LYS A 47 10.84 -3.65 29.68
N PRO A 48 11.84 -3.91 28.83
CA PRO A 48 11.63 -3.93 27.38
C PRO A 48 10.57 -4.96 26.99
N VAL A 49 9.70 -4.59 26.02
CA VAL A 49 8.58 -5.42 25.54
C VAL A 49 8.64 -5.55 24.02
N SER A 50 8.35 -6.73 23.51
CA SER A 50 8.27 -7.01 22.07
C SER A 50 6.85 -7.21 21.59
N THR A 51 6.07 -8.04 22.29
CA THR A 51 4.76 -8.49 21.80
C THR A 51 3.75 -8.60 22.92
N VAL A 52 2.55 -8.09 22.68
CA VAL A 52 1.37 -8.34 23.49
C VAL A 52 0.39 -9.18 22.68
N ARG A 53 -0.16 -10.23 23.29
CA ARG A 53 -1.15 -11.10 22.65
C ARG A 53 -2.44 -11.11 23.46
N LEU A 54 -3.55 -10.85 22.77
CA LEU A 54 -4.92 -10.94 23.27
C LEU A 54 -5.59 -12.13 22.60
N VAL A 55 -6.20 -13.05 23.35
CA VAL A 55 -6.84 -14.26 22.82
C VAL A 55 -8.25 -14.38 23.34
N TRP A 56 -9.21 -14.50 22.45
CA TRP A 56 -10.61 -14.77 22.71
C TRP A 56 -10.95 -16.19 22.30
N LYS A 57 -11.58 -16.96 23.16
CA LYS A 57 -12.24 -18.21 22.79
C LYS A 57 -13.42 -17.87 21.90
N LYS A 58 -13.45 -18.45 20.70
CA LYS A 58 -14.50 -18.18 19.74
C LYS A 58 -14.74 -19.39 18.85
N THR A 59 -15.99 -19.77 18.72
CA THR A 59 -16.44 -20.79 17.78
C THR A 59 -17.14 -20.13 16.59
N TRP A 60 -17.06 -20.77 15.47
CA TRP A 60 -17.61 -20.27 14.23
C TRP A 60 -18.68 -21.23 13.70
N PRO A 61 -19.73 -20.73 13.03
CA PRO A 61 -20.70 -21.61 12.35
C PRO A 61 -20.04 -22.49 11.29
N ASP A 62 -20.62 -23.66 11.06
CA ASP A 62 -20.17 -24.56 10.00
C ASP A 62 -20.20 -23.87 8.63
N GLY A 63 -19.13 -24.03 7.86
CA GLY A 63 -18.99 -23.40 6.55
C GLY A 63 -18.58 -21.92 6.58
N ALA A 64 -18.32 -21.35 7.76
CA ALA A 64 -17.81 -19.98 7.85
C ALA A 64 -16.50 -19.80 7.08
N ARG A 65 -16.37 -18.66 6.44
CA ARG A 65 -15.20 -18.27 5.65
C ARG A 65 -14.66 -16.95 6.15
N PHE A 66 -13.36 -16.72 5.99
CA PHE A 66 -12.75 -15.43 6.30
C PHE A 66 -12.01 -14.87 5.10
N LEU A 67 -11.92 -13.54 5.05
CA LEU A 67 -11.06 -12.78 4.14
C LEU A 67 -9.97 -12.14 4.97
N ASN A 68 -8.72 -12.45 4.62
CA ASN A 68 -7.55 -11.80 5.21
C ASN A 68 -7.18 -10.51 4.47
N ASP A 69 -6.33 -9.68 5.07
CA ASP A 69 -5.56 -8.64 4.38
C ASP A 69 -4.06 -8.98 4.42
N ALA A 70 -3.22 -8.12 3.88
CA ALA A 70 -1.76 -8.21 3.91
C ALA A 70 -1.16 -6.93 4.52
N TRP A 71 0.07 -7.02 5.03
CA TRP A 71 0.76 -5.88 5.65
C TRP A 71 0.86 -4.67 4.71
N GLU A 72 1.23 -4.95 3.48
CA GLU A 72 1.35 -3.99 2.38
C GLU A 72 0.77 -4.58 1.09
N ARG A 73 1.48 -4.52 -0.02
CA ARG A 73 1.13 -5.19 -1.28
C ARG A 73 1.02 -6.70 -1.09
N SER A 74 0.08 -7.31 -1.80
CA SER A 74 -0.11 -8.76 -1.84
C SER A 74 0.43 -9.34 -3.16
N ALA A 75 0.84 -10.60 -3.15
CA ALA A 75 1.27 -11.34 -4.33
C ALA A 75 0.13 -12.17 -4.98
N GLY A 76 -1.11 -11.71 -4.83
CA GLY A 76 -2.29 -12.39 -5.37
C GLY A 76 -2.82 -13.53 -4.49
N ASP A 77 -2.56 -13.46 -3.20
CA ASP A 77 -2.89 -14.47 -2.20
C ASP A 77 -4.03 -14.07 -1.24
N ILE A 78 -4.67 -12.93 -1.47
CA ILE A 78 -5.86 -12.51 -0.72
C ILE A 78 -7.08 -13.23 -1.30
N CYS A 79 -7.81 -13.96 -0.48
CA CYS A 79 -9.04 -14.63 -0.90
C CYS A 79 -9.90 -15.03 0.30
N TRP A 80 -11.18 -15.26 0.02
CA TRP A 80 -12.08 -15.90 0.98
C TRP A 80 -11.74 -17.39 1.11
N ARG A 81 -11.46 -17.83 2.33
CA ARG A 81 -11.09 -19.23 2.62
C ARG A 81 -11.81 -19.76 3.85
N PRO A 82 -11.99 -21.10 3.97
CA PRO A 82 -12.54 -21.70 5.17
C PRO A 82 -11.68 -21.37 6.39
N ILE A 83 -12.32 -21.28 7.57
CA ILE A 83 -11.58 -21.11 8.82
C ILE A 83 -10.81 -22.41 9.11
N PRO A 84 -9.50 -22.33 9.39
CA PRO A 84 -8.66 -23.52 9.56
C PRO A 84 -8.97 -24.24 10.88
N ALA A 85 -8.96 -25.59 10.83
CA ALA A 85 -9.29 -26.44 11.97
C ALA A 85 -8.15 -26.55 13.01
N CYS A 86 -6.88 -26.49 12.58
CA CYS A 86 -5.76 -26.86 13.44
C CYS A 86 -4.63 -25.83 13.53
N LYS A 87 -4.34 -25.10 12.46
CA LYS A 87 -3.26 -24.12 12.43
C LYS A 87 -3.83 -22.75 12.12
N ALA A 88 -3.76 -21.84 13.08
CA ALA A 88 -4.25 -20.50 12.90
C ALA A 88 -3.60 -19.82 11.67
N GLU A 89 -4.43 -19.21 10.85
CA GLU A 89 -3.98 -18.32 9.78
C GLU A 89 -3.91 -16.88 10.29
N PHE A 90 -2.99 -16.10 9.73
CA PHE A 90 -2.79 -14.71 10.12
C PHE A 90 -3.44 -13.75 9.13
N SER A 91 -3.87 -12.61 9.64
CA SER A 91 -4.39 -11.50 8.87
C SER A 91 -3.88 -10.18 9.45
N PRO A 92 -2.98 -9.48 8.77
CA PRO A 92 -2.57 -8.14 9.18
C PRO A 92 -3.76 -7.19 9.24
N TRP A 93 -3.78 -6.34 10.24
CA TRP A 93 -4.68 -5.21 10.44
C TRP A 93 -6.14 -5.56 10.71
N TYR A 94 -6.77 -6.36 9.86
CA TYR A 94 -8.18 -6.75 10.01
C TYR A 94 -8.49 -8.04 9.22
N LEU A 95 -9.62 -8.62 9.54
CA LEU A 95 -10.24 -9.69 8.77
C LEU A 95 -11.76 -9.52 8.75
N LEU A 96 -12.38 -10.09 7.72
CA LEU A 96 -13.81 -10.26 7.65
C LEU A 96 -14.15 -11.75 7.84
N VAL A 97 -15.22 -12.04 8.54
CA VAL A 97 -15.73 -13.41 8.70
C VAL A 97 -17.17 -13.46 8.24
N MET A 98 -17.45 -14.32 7.27
CA MET A 98 -18.79 -14.56 6.72
C MET A 98 -19.31 -15.92 7.21
N ASP A 99 -20.48 -15.93 7.81
CA ASP A 99 -21.15 -17.12 8.33
C ASP A 99 -22.28 -17.67 7.43
N GLY A 100 -22.39 -17.16 6.20
CA GLY A 100 -23.44 -17.47 5.23
C GLY A 100 -24.57 -16.45 5.20
N GLU A 101 -24.90 -15.83 6.30
CA GLU A 101 -25.97 -14.83 6.42
C GLU A 101 -25.43 -13.42 6.61
N ARG A 102 -24.32 -13.28 7.32
CA ARG A 102 -23.73 -12.01 7.74
C ARG A 102 -22.22 -12.01 7.53
N THR A 103 -21.67 -10.81 7.45
CA THR A 103 -20.22 -10.60 7.38
C THR A 103 -19.78 -9.69 8.52
N ASP A 104 -19.15 -10.30 9.52
CA ASP A 104 -18.59 -9.61 10.67
C ASP A 104 -17.17 -9.11 10.37
N GLY A 105 -16.78 -7.98 10.98
CA GLY A 105 -15.44 -7.41 10.89
C GLY A 105 -14.71 -7.38 12.22
N TYR A 106 -13.43 -7.74 12.21
CA TYR A 106 -12.49 -7.67 13.33
C TYR A 106 -11.23 -6.96 12.88
N GLY A 107 -10.85 -5.86 13.50
CA GLY A 107 -9.71 -5.06 13.06
C GLY A 107 -9.23 -4.06 14.09
N VAL A 108 -8.32 -3.20 13.65
CA VAL A 108 -7.82 -2.07 14.44
C VAL A 108 -8.02 -0.77 13.66
N MET A 109 -8.17 0.34 14.38
CA MET A 109 -8.16 1.68 13.76
C MET A 109 -6.86 1.88 12.98
N VAL A 110 -6.94 2.60 11.87
CA VAL A 110 -5.75 3.01 11.10
C VAL A 110 -4.82 3.90 11.93
N GLN A 111 -3.56 3.95 11.53
CA GLN A 111 -2.48 4.68 12.20
C GLN A 111 -2.25 4.24 13.66
N PRO A 112 -2.25 2.93 13.97
CA PRO A 112 -1.92 2.44 15.31
C PRO A 112 -0.44 2.69 15.63
N ASN A 113 -0.12 2.79 16.91
CA ASN A 113 1.27 2.90 17.38
C ASN A 113 1.96 1.54 17.55
N ALA A 114 1.37 0.47 17.04
CA ALA A 114 1.92 -0.89 17.03
C ALA A 114 1.52 -1.60 15.73
N LEU A 115 2.25 -2.65 15.37
CA LEU A 115 1.90 -3.49 14.22
C LEU A 115 0.98 -4.61 14.68
N CYS A 116 -0.22 -4.67 14.13
CA CYS A 116 -1.31 -5.53 14.62
C CYS A 116 -1.60 -6.65 13.62
N CYS A 117 -1.54 -7.89 14.10
CA CYS A 117 -1.82 -9.08 13.31
C CYS A 117 -2.88 -9.96 13.99
N TRP A 118 -3.96 -10.21 13.31
CA TRP A 118 -4.97 -11.17 13.76
C TRP A 118 -4.57 -12.59 13.42
N LYS A 119 -4.95 -13.53 14.27
CA LYS A 119 -4.85 -14.97 14.01
C LYS A 119 -6.20 -15.61 14.26
N ILE A 120 -6.63 -16.47 13.35
CA ILE A 120 -7.94 -17.13 13.38
C ILE A 120 -7.79 -18.63 13.18
N ASP A 121 -8.46 -19.41 14.02
CA ASP A 121 -8.71 -20.84 13.84
C ASP A 121 -10.11 -21.22 14.33
N SER A 122 -10.44 -22.52 14.35
CA SER A 122 -11.76 -23.00 14.73
C SER A 122 -12.17 -22.74 16.19
N GLU A 123 -11.23 -22.48 17.08
CA GLU A 123 -11.45 -22.37 18.52
C GLU A 123 -11.17 -20.98 19.08
N CYS A 124 -10.40 -20.16 18.34
CA CYS A 124 -10.01 -18.86 18.86
C CYS A 124 -9.85 -17.78 17.77
N LEU A 125 -9.93 -16.55 18.25
CA LEU A 125 -9.47 -15.36 17.55
C LEU A 125 -8.43 -14.69 18.44
N ALA A 126 -7.26 -14.38 17.89
CA ALA A 126 -6.20 -13.71 18.63
C ALA A 126 -5.73 -12.45 17.91
N LEU A 127 -5.31 -11.45 18.69
CA LEU A 127 -4.62 -10.25 18.20
C LEU A 127 -3.21 -10.24 18.75
N GLU A 128 -2.23 -10.27 17.88
CA GLU A 128 -0.81 -10.04 18.21
C GLU A 128 -0.47 -8.59 17.91
N ILE A 129 0.08 -7.91 18.91
CA ILE A 129 0.44 -6.49 18.90
C ILE A 129 1.96 -6.42 19.03
N ASP A 130 2.65 -6.22 17.91
CA ASP A 130 4.10 -6.04 17.86
C ASP A 130 4.43 -4.58 18.20
N VAL A 131 5.12 -4.39 19.32
CA VAL A 131 5.57 -3.09 19.83
C VAL A 131 7.09 -2.92 19.71
N THR A 132 7.75 -3.74 18.89
CA THR A 132 9.20 -3.65 18.70
C THR A 132 9.64 -2.30 18.10
N ALA A 133 10.87 -1.94 18.41
CA ALA A 133 11.60 -0.80 17.85
C ALA A 133 12.65 -1.33 16.86
N GLY A 134 12.37 -1.35 15.55
CA GLY A 134 13.26 -1.89 14.54
C GLY A 134 13.62 -3.37 14.76
N GLY A 135 12.64 -4.19 15.19
CA GLY A 135 12.83 -5.63 15.48
C GLY A 135 13.41 -5.95 16.86
N ARG A 136 13.69 -4.95 17.70
CA ARG A 136 14.14 -5.12 19.10
C ARG A 136 13.03 -4.76 20.08
N PRO A 137 13.04 -5.32 21.32
CA PRO A 137 12.10 -4.91 22.36
C PRO A 137 12.12 -3.40 22.59
N VAL A 138 10.94 -2.75 22.63
CA VAL A 138 10.82 -1.32 22.95
C VAL A 138 11.02 -1.06 24.43
N ARG A 139 11.71 0.01 24.78
CA ARG A 139 11.83 0.53 26.17
C ARG A 139 10.86 1.70 26.38
N LEU A 140 9.80 1.48 27.12
CA LEU A 140 8.79 2.51 27.35
C LEU A 140 9.23 3.62 28.31
N ASN A 141 10.25 3.39 29.14
CA ASN A 141 10.83 4.39 30.05
C ASN A 141 9.78 5.11 30.91
N GLY A 142 8.81 4.35 31.46
CA GLY A 142 7.74 4.86 32.31
C GLY A 142 6.56 5.50 31.59
N ARG A 143 6.61 5.64 30.25
CA ARG A 143 5.43 6.09 29.49
C ARG A 143 4.43 4.94 29.32
N THR A 144 3.15 5.30 29.20
CA THR A 144 2.11 4.37 28.74
C THR A 144 1.98 4.50 27.23
N LEU A 145 2.12 3.37 26.51
CA LEU A 145 1.91 3.29 25.06
C LEU A 145 0.41 3.03 24.80
N GLU A 146 -0.22 3.90 24.03
CA GLU A 146 -1.51 3.61 23.41
C GLU A 146 -1.24 2.84 22.12
N ALA A 147 -1.25 1.49 22.18
CA ALA A 147 -0.75 0.64 21.13
C ALA A 147 -1.68 0.63 19.89
N CYS A 148 -2.96 0.37 20.12
CA CYS A 148 -3.98 0.36 19.07
C CYS A 148 -5.38 0.55 19.65
N THR A 149 -6.37 0.73 18.77
CA THR A 149 -7.79 0.68 19.14
C THR A 149 -8.45 -0.44 18.35
N ILE A 150 -8.97 -1.44 19.03
CA ILE A 150 -9.71 -2.55 18.43
C ILE A 150 -11.08 -2.05 17.97
N VAL A 151 -11.46 -2.45 16.77
CA VAL A 151 -12.77 -2.17 16.17
C VAL A 151 -13.41 -3.48 15.76
N THR A 152 -14.67 -3.67 16.10
CA THR A 152 -15.47 -4.79 15.62
C THR A 152 -16.78 -4.31 15.00
N ARG A 153 -17.28 -5.03 14.00
CA ARG A 153 -18.57 -4.75 13.37
C ARG A 153 -19.34 -6.03 13.17
N ARG A 154 -20.57 -6.05 13.65
CA ARG A 154 -21.50 -7.10 13.28
C ARG A 154 -22.17 -6.79 11.96
N GLY A 155 -22.15 -7.73 11.02
CA GLY A 155 -22.87 -7.61 9.75
C GLY A 155 -24.38 -7.53 9.95
N GLN A 156 -25.08 -6.90 9.02
CA GLN A 156 -26.53 -6.82 9.00
C GLN A 156 -27.10 -7.94 8.14
N GLU A 157 -28.31 -8.39 8.45
CA GLU A 157 -29.02 -9.35 7.63
C GLU A 157 -29.35 -8.75 6.25
N GLY A 158 -29.10 -9.51 5.19
CA GLY A 158 -29.28 -9.04 3.81
C GLY A 158 -28.21 -8.08 3.28
N GLU A 159 -27.22 -7.72 4.10
CA GLU A 159 -26.10 -6.90 3.66
C GLU A 159 -25.08 -7.75 2.89
N SER A 160 -24.67 -7.31 1.69
CA SER A 160 -23.64 -8.02 0.94
C SER A 160 -22.29 -7.96 1.67
N ALA A 161 -21.45 -9.00 1.50
CA ALA A 161 -20.09 -9.02 2.09
C ALA A 161 -19.25 -7.81 1.65
N PHE A 162 -19.46 -7.33 0.44
CA PHE A 162 -18.78 -6.13 -0.08
C PHE A 162 -19.22 -4.86 0.67
N SER A 163 -20.53 -4.67 0.84
CA SER A 163 -21.07 -3.53 1.59
C SER A 163 -20.64 -3.56 3.06
N ALA A 164 -20.70 -4.75 3.68
CA ALA A 164 -20.24 -4.97 5.06
C ALA A 164 -18.75 -4.64 5.21
N GLY A 165 -17.90 -5.11 4.29
CA GLY A 165 -16.47 -4.81 4.26
C GLY A 165 -16.18 -3.32 4.12
N ARG A 166 -16.85 -2.62 3.20
CA ARG A 166 -16.71 -1.16 3.04
C ARG A 166 -17.16 -0.40 4.28
N ALA A 167 -18.29 -0.80 4.88
CA ALA A 167 -18.78 -0.19 6.13
C ALA A 167 -17.77 -0.38 7.26
N PHE A 168 -17.18 -1.57 7.37
CA PHE A 168 -16.15 -1.86 8.36
C PHE A 168 -14.85 -1.05 8.12
N CYS A 169 -14.38 -0.96 6.88
CA CYS A 169 -13.25 -0.10 6.54
C CYS A 169 -13.48 1.37 6.94
N ARG A 170 -14.71 1.90 6.75
CA ARG A 170 -15.06 3.27 7.20
C ARG A 170 -15.00 3.43 8.72
N MET A 171 -15.33 2.39 9.48
CA MET A 171 -15.17 2.44 10.94
C MET A 171 -13.70 2.49 11.35
N MET A 172 -12.83 1.77 10.66
CA MET A 172 -11.38 1.78 10.94
C MET A 172 -10.70 3.08 10.48
N CYS A 173 -11.19 3.72 9.42
CA CYS A 173 -10.64 4.97 8.86
C CYS A 173 -11.73 6.03 8.71
N PRO A 174 -12.06 6.78 9.77
CA PRO A 174 -13.12 7.78 9.72
C PRO A 174 -12.74 9.01 8.88
N VAL A 175 -11.46 9.23 8.63
CA VAL A 175 -10.95 10.34 7.83
C VAL A 175 -10.02 9.78 6.76
N SER A 176 -10.55 9.65 5.54
CA SER A 176 -9.75 9.26 4.37
C SER A 176 -8.99 10.46 3.80
N ARG A 177 -7.89 10.15 3.11
CA ARG A 177 -7.23 11.11 2.24
C ARG A 177 -7.25 10.59 0.80
N LEU A 178 -7.65 11.46 -0.14
CA LEU A 178 -7.86 11.07 -1.53
C LEU A 178 -7.29 12.14 -2.47
N PRO A 179 -6.93 11.78 -3.71
CA PRO A 179 -6.64 12.75 -4.75
C PRO A 179 -7.84 13.67 -5.00
N LYS A 180 -7.58 14.94 -5.32
CA LYS A 180 -8.64 15.95 -5.60
C LYS A 180 -9.43 15.67 -6.87
N SER A 181 -8.90 14.86 -7.76
CA SER A 181 -9.52 14.43 -9.03
C SER A 181 -9.08 13.00 -9.35
N PRO A 182 -9.82 12.28 -10.20
CA PRO A 182 -9.40 10.96 -10.66
C PRO A 182 -7.97 10.96 -11.19
N VAL A 183 -7.20 9.92 -10.86
CA VAL A 183 -5.81 9.77 -11.27
C VAL A 183 -5.74 8.75 -12.39
N TYR A 184 -5.19 9.14 -13.54
CA TYR A 184 -4.93 8.25 -14.66
C TYR A 184 -3.73 8.74 -15.45
N GLY A 185 -3.12 7.86 -16.25
CA GLY A 185 -2.02 8.27 -17.09
C GLY A 185 -1.00 7.18 -17.37
N TYR A 186 0.28 7.48 -17.16
CA TYR A 186 1.42 6.68 -17.59
C TYR A 186 2.48 6.61 -16.52
N ASN A 187 3.09 5.42 -16.37
CA ASN A 187 4.32 5.19 -15.61
C ASN A 187 5.28 4.41 -16.51
N ASP A 188 6.55 4.81 -16.59
CA ASP A 188 7.50 4.25 -17.54
C ASP A 188 8.22 2.98 -17.07
N TRP A 189 7.94 2.47 -15.85
CA TRP A 189 8.71 1.36 -15.28
C TRP A 189 8.82 0.16 -16.23
N TYR A 190 7.70 -0.40 -16.69
CA TYR A 190 7.73 -1.61 -17.53
C TYR A 190 8.24 -1.38 -18.96
N CYS A 191 8.45 -0.13 -19.36
CA CYS A 191 9.03 0.23 -20.66
C CYS A 191 10.51 0.56 -20.54
N ALA A 192 10.92 1.28 -19.52
CA ALA A 192 12.26 1.82 -19.38
C ALA A 192 13.15 0.97 -18.45
N TYR A 193 12.58 0.37 -17.38
CA TYR A 193 13.35 -0.39 -16.38
C TYR A 193 14.63 0.35 -15.94
N GLY A 194 14.51 1.63 -15.57
CA GLY A 194 15.62 2.47 -15.12
C GLY A 194 16.53 3.00 -16.23
N LYS A 195 16.18 2.80 -17.52
CA LYS A 195 16.91 3.36 -18.67
C LYS A 195 16.22 4.62 -19.23
N ASN A 196 15.47 5.30 -18.39
CA ASN A 196 14.77 6.50 -18.78
C ASN A 196 15.74 7.66 -19.07
N THR A 197 15.40 8.44 -20.08
CA THR A 197 16.06 9.70 -20.40
C THR A 197 14.99 10.77 -20.58
N ALA A 198 15.34 12.03 -20.33
CA ALA A 198 14.39 13.13 -20.48
C ALA A 198 13.80 13.19 -21.91
N THR A 199 14.59 12.91 -22.94
CA THR A 199 14.15 12.93 -24.34
C THR A 199 13.10 11.85 -24.61
N ASN A 200 13.37 10.59 -24.21
CA ASN A 200 12.44 9.49 -24.43
C ASN A 200 11.16 9.69 -23.63
N PHE A 201 11.29 10.09 -22.37
CA PHE A 201 10.13 10.31 -21.50
C PHE A 201 9.24 11.48 -22.02
N LEU A 202 9.83 12.59 -22.48
CA LEU A 202 9.04 13.69 -23.06
C LEU A 202 8.28 13.27 -24.32
N ALA A 203 8.85 12.38 -25.12
CA ALA A 203 8.15 11.83 -26.28
C ALA A 203 6.99 10.87 -25.85
N ASP A 204 7.17 10.10 -24.77
CA ASP A 204 6.10 9.28 -24.17
C ASP A 204 5.01 10.18 -23.56
N ALA A 205 5.39 11.23 -22.86
CA ALA A 205 4.46 12.21 -22.31
C ALA A 205 3.60 12.88 -23.41
N ALA A 206 4.22 13.29 -24.52
CA ALA A 206 3.50 13.85 -25.66
C ALA A 206 2.50 12.84 -26.26
N PHE A 207 2.90 11.57 -26.38
CA PHE A 207 2.00 10.50 -26.83
C PHE A 207 0.82 10.33 -25.87
N VAL A 208 1.05 10.25 -24.57
CA VAL A 208 -0.01 10.13 -23.53
C VAL A 208 -0.95 11.34 -23.59
N CYS A 209 -0.42 12.56 -23.76
CA CYS A 209 -1.23 13.76 -23.93
C CYS A 209 -2.15 13.69 -25.16
N SER A 210 -1.71 13.08 -26.26
CA SER A 210 -2.52 12.87 -27.46
C SER A 210 -3.64 11.85 -27.23
N LEU A 211 -3.43 10.86 -26.35
CA LEU A 211 -4.47 9.91 -25.94
C LEU A 211 -5.54 10.56 -25.04
N ALA A 212 -5.18 11.62 -24.33
CA ALA A 212 -6.05 12.39 -23.43
C ALA A 212 -6.51 13.73 -24.05
N GLU A 213 -6.45 13.87 -25.37
CA GLU A 213 -6.89 15.09 -26.05
C GLU A 213 -8.36 15.39 -25.74
N GLY A 214 -8.67 16.66 -25.43
CA GLY A 214 -10.03 17.12 -25.10
C GLY A 214 -10.49 16.82 -23.67
N LEU A 215 -9.76 16.04 -22.88
CA LEU A 215 -10.12 15.75 -21.49
C LEU A 215 -9.71 16.91 -20.57
N ALA A 216 -10.67 17.44 -19.80
CA ALA A 216 -10.43 18.53 -18.84
C ALA A 216 -9.51 18.10 -17.68
N ASN A 217 -9.73 16.91 -17.14
CA ASN A 217 -8.82 16.30 -16.18
C ASN A 217 -7.61 15.73 -16.91
N ARG A 218 -6.45 16.36 -16.75
CA ARG A 218 -5.24 15.99 -17.50
C ARG A 218 -4.53 14.78 -16.87
N PRO A 219 -3.87 13.92 -17.69
CA PRO A 219 -3.20 12.71 -17.22
C PRO A 219 -1.95 13.03 -16.38
N TYR A 220 -1.61 12.11 -15.47
CA TYR A 220 -0.31 12.07 -14.85
C TYR A 220 0.68 11.30 -15.74
N VAL A 221 1.93 11.74 -15.78
CA VAL A 221 3.03 10.98 -16.36
C VAL A 221 4.12 10.86 -15.29
N VAL A 222 4.35 9.62 -14.87
CA VAL A 222 5.20 9.31 -13.73
C VAL A 222 6.48 8.68 -14.23
N MET A 223 7.59 9.37 -14.02
CA MET A 223 8.93 8.86 -14.25
C MET A 223 9.35 7.98 -13.07
N ASP A 224 9.59 6.72 -13.34
CA ASP A 224 10.00 5.74 -12.34
C ASP A 224 11.50 5.78 -12.06
N ASP A 225 12.05 4.81 -11.33
CA ASP A 225 13.48 4.70 -10.99
C ASP A 225 14.38 4.88 -12.23
N GLY A 226 15.49 5.60 -12.07
CA GLY A 226 16.50 5.81 -13.12
C GLY A 226 16.80 7.27 -13.46
N TRP A 227 16.06 8.23 -12.90
CA TRP A 227 16.29 9.66 -13.16
C TRP A 227 17.42 10.29 -12.32
N GLN A 228 17.69 9.73 -11.16
CA GLN A 228 18.62 10.24 -10.16
C GLN A 228 20.08 9.85 -10.50
N PRO A 229 21.09 10.53 -9.90
CA PRO A 229 22.49 10.12 -9.97
C PRO A 229 22.68 8.69 -9.45
N ASN A 230 23.72 8.02 -9.93
CA ASN A 230 24.11 6.68 -9.47
C ASN A 230 23.07 5.57 -9.68
N SER A 231 22.01 5.83 -10.42
CA SER A 231 21.09 4.78 -10.80
C SER A 231 21.84 3.78 -11.71
N PRO A 232 22.10 2.55 -11.26
CA PRO A 232 22.74 1.57 -12.12
C PRO A 232 21.79 1.24 -13.27
N PRO A 233 22.32 1.00 -14.48
CA PRO A 233 21.50 0.46 -15.56
C PRO A 233 20.86 -0.84 -15.06
N VAL A 234 19.55 -0.89 -15.00
CA VAL A 234 18.72 -1.98 -14.44
C VAL A 234 18.92 -3.33 -15.15
N VAL A 235 19.71 -3.39 -16.21
CA VAL A 235 20.11 -4.63 -16.90
C VAL A 235 20.67 -5.69 -15.94
N ARG A 236 21.08 -5.33 -14.74
CA ARG A 236 21.54 -6.27 -13.71
C ARG A 236 20.47 -6.66 -12.67
N ALA A 237 19.36 -5.99 -12.59
CA ALA A 237 18.34 -6.23 -11.56
C ALA A 237 17.50 -7.48 -11.81
N TYR A 238 17.50 -8.01 -13.01
CA TYR A 238 16.79 -9.23 -13.41
C TYR A 238 17.70 -10.41 -13.78
N SER A 239 19.02 -10.30 -13.59
CA SER A 239 19.89 -11.46 -13.62
C SER A 239 19.93 -12.08 -12.22
N ASP A 240 19.69 -13.34 -12.15
CA ASP A 240 19.30 -14.20 -11.03
C ASP A 240 20.07 -14.12 -9.69
N ASN A 241 21.00 -13.23 -9.43
CA ASN A 241 21.81 -13.25 -8.19
C ASN A 241 22.39 -11.90 -7.74
N GLY A 242 21.79 -10.77 -8.05
CA GLY A 242 22.23 -9.48 -7.52
C GLY A 242 21.28 -8.89 -6.48
N PRO A 243 21.74 -8.18 -5.43
CA PRO A 243 20.85 -7.33 -4.66
C PRO A 243 20.21 -6.35 -5.63
N GLY A 244 18.88 -6.39 -5.74
CA GLY A 244 18.11 -5.61 -6.69
C GLY A 244 18.56 -4.16 -6.70
N GLY A 245 19.21 -3.74 -7.78
CA GLY A 245 19.84 -2.45 -7.92
C GLY A 245 18.86 -1.33 -8.23
N SER A 246 17.71 -1.29 -7.56
CA SER A 246 16.86 -0.12 -7.60
C SER A 246 17.60 1.06 -7.00
N GLY A 247 17.45 2.20 -7.66
CA GLY A 247 18.21 3.39 -7.45
C GLY A 247 18.29 3.89 -6.01
N TYR A 248 19.30 4.64 -5.76
CA TYR A 248 19.53 5.33 -4.51
C TYR A 248 19.97 6.76 -4.82
N GLY A 249 19.78 7.66 -3.85
CA GLY A 249 20.08 9.08 -4.02
C GLY A 249 21.56 9.39 -4.34
N PRO A 250 21.92 10.64 -4.31
CA PRO A 250 21.14 11.75 -3.77
C PRO A 250 19.93 12.11 -4.64
N TRP A 251 18.93 12.74 -4.00
CA TRP A 251 17.65 13.11 -4.64
C TRP A 251 17.58 14.62 -4.94
N ASP A 252 18.73 15.30 -4.92
CA ASP A 252 18.84 16.75 -5.07
C ASP A 252 19.07 17.21 -6.52
N ARG A 253 19.27 16.27 -7.45
CA ARG A 253 19.52 16.52 -8.88
C ARG A 253 19.24 15.27 -9.71
N SER A 254 19.15 15.46 -11.02
CA SER A 254 19.12 14.37 -12.00
C SER A 254 20.50 13.73 -12.21
N GLY A 255 20.51 12.49 -12.68
CA GLY A 255 21.72 11.83 -13.19
C GLY A 255 22.15 12.36 -14.55
N GLU A 256 23.43 12.23 -14.89
CA GLU A 256 23.97 12.64 -16.19
C GLU A 256 23.27 11.97 -17.36
N THR A 257 22.94 10.67 -17.24
CA THR A 257 22.25 9.89 -18.26
C THR A 257 20.82 10.35 -18.50
N PHE A 258 20.18 10.98 -17.52
CA PHE A 258 18.86 11.55 -17.68
C PHE A 258 18.87 12.77 -18.62
N GLY A 259 19.90 13.59 -18.58
CA GLY A 259 20.20 14.62 -19.56
C GLY A 259 19.39 15.91 -19.43
N MET A 260 18.72 16.17 -18.31
CA MET A 260 17.96 17.40 -18.06
C MET A 260 17.76 17.65 -16.57
N GLU A 261 17.87 18.91 -16.13
CA GLU A 261 17.52 19.33 -14.78
C GLU A 261 16.03 19.08 -14.47
N MET A 262 15.72 18.62 -13.25
CA MET A 262 14.38 18.14 -12.89
C MET A 262 13.31 19.22 -12.93
N GLU A 263 13.62 20.45 -12.55
CA GLU A 263 12.69 21.57 -12.64
C GLU A 263 12.35 21.91 -14.11
N ALA A 264 13.35 21.92 -14.98
CA ALA A 264 13.14 22.16 -16.42
C ALA A 264 12.34 21.02 -17.06
N PHE A 265 12.59 19.79 -16.62
CA PHE A 265 11.85 18.62 -17.06
C PHE A 265 10.37 18.72 -16.65
N ALA A 266 10.07 18.99 -15.37
CA ALA A 266 8.71 19.13 -14.89
C ALA A 266 7.94 20.24 -15.64
N ARG A 267 8.58 21.39 -15.92
CA ARG A 267 7.99 22.46 -16.74
C ARG A 267 7.66 22.02 -18.16
N LYS A 268 8.54 21.24 -18.81
CA LYS A 268 8.29 20.71 -20.15
C LYS A 268 7.14 19.72 -20.19
N VAL A 269 7.05 18.83 -19.20
CA VAL A 269 5.92 17.90 -19.06
C VAL A 269 4.60 18.68 -18.88
N ALA A 270 4.60 19.70 -18.02
CA ALA A 270 3.45 20.56 -17.80
C ALA A 270 3.05 21.34 -19.08
N ALA A 271 4.02 21.80 -19.87
CA ALA A 271 3.79 22.48 -21.13
C ALA A 271 3.15 21.57 -22.21
N LEU A 272 3.37 20.24 -22.14
CA LEU A 272 2.67 19.24 -22.95
C LEU A 272 1.21 19.04 -22.52
N GLY A 273 0.82 19.57 -21.36
CA GLY A 273 -0.51 19.41 -20.78
C GLY A 273 -0.69 18.16 -19.92
N ALA A 274 0.39 17.59 -19.37
CA ALA A 274 0.34 16.51 -18.39
C ALA A 274 0.74 17.02 -16.99
N LYS A 275 0.45 16.21 -15.97
CA LYS A 275 0.86 16.42 -14.58
C LYS A 275 2.12 15.58 -14.33
N PRO A 276 3.31 16.18 -14.07
CA PRO A 276 4.53 15.43 -13.87
C PRO A 276 4.52 14.68 -12.53
N GLY A 277 4.96 13.43 -12.54
CA GLY A 277 5.21 12.60 -11.37
C GLY A 277 6.62 12.03 -11.38
N LEU A 278 7.12 11.64 -10.20
CA LEU A 278 8.41 10.98 -10.07
C LEU A 278 8.40 9.90 -8.98
N TRP A 279 9.35 8.98 -9.11
CA TRP A 279 9.62 7.92 -8.15
C TRP A 279 10.68 8.34 -7.13
N TYR A 280 10.55 7.84 -5.88
CA TYR A 280 11.40 8.19 -4.75
C TYR A 280 11.57 7.02 -3.80
N ARG A 281 12.82 6.74 -3.37
CA ARG A 281 13.19 5.74 -2.37
C ARG A 281 13.92 6.41 -1.20
N PRO A 282 13.25 6.75 -0.12
CA PRO A 282 13.76 7.65 0.92
C PRO A 282 14.86 7.08 1.81
N TYR A 283 14.86 5.74 2.06
CA TYR A 283 15.68 5.18 3.14
C TYR A 283 16.94 4.46 2.67
N ARG A 284 17.11 4.27 1.38
CA ARG A 284 18.30 3.64 0.86
C ARG A 284 19.52 4.53 1.04
N TYR A 285 20.51 4.05 1.81
CA TYR A 285 21.80 4.73 1.93
C TYR A 285 22.53 4.76 0.59
N TRP A 286 23.20 5.86 0.27
CA TRP A 286 23.97 6.02 -0.97
C TRP A 286 25.42 6.41 -0.70
N PRO A 287 26.38 6.07 -1.61
CA PRO A 287 27.77 6.48 -1.50
C PRO A 287 27.91 8.00 -1.43
N GLY A 288 28.65 8.49 -0.43
CA GLY A 288 28.83 9.92 -0.19
C GLY A 288 27.85 10.55 0.80
N ALA A 289 26.82 9.84 1.24
CA ALA A 289 26.04 10.26 2.40
C ALA A 289 26.86 10.05 3.69
N SER A 290 26.52 10.79 4.75
CA SER A 290 27.22 10.64 6.05
C SER A 290 26.98 9.25 6.63
N GLU A 291 28.04 8.55 7.00
CA GLU A 291 28.00 7.25 7.67
C GLU A 291 27.22 7.28 8.99
N GLU A 292 27.22 8.43 9.67
CA GLU A 292 26.48 8.64 10.91
C GLU A 292 24.97 8.49 10.73
N LEU A 293 24.46 8.60 9.49
CA LEU A 293 23.03 8.46 9.20
C LEU A 293 22.58 7.02 9.02
N LYS A 294 23.50 6.05 8.92
CA LYS A 294 23.17 4.63 8.78
C LYS A 294 22.48 4.08 10.03
N ALA A 295 21.64 3.06 9.84
CA ALA A 295 20.99 2.33 10.93
C ALA A 295 22.01 1.54 11.76
N ASN A 296 22.98 0.90 11.10
CA ASN A 296 24.15 0.27 11.70
C ASN A 296 25.29 0.22 10.65
N ASN A 297 26.50 -0.17 11.07
CA ASN A 297 27.68 -0.13 10.20
C ASN A 297 27.54 -0.97 8.91
N ASP A 298 26.80 -2.07 8.98
CA ASP A 298 26.59 -2.98 7.85
C ASP A 298 25.26 -2.71 7.11
N SER A 299 24.50 -1.71 7.58
CA SER A 299 23.21 -1.39 6.98
C SER A 299 23.37 -0.68 5.65
N PHE A 300 22.51 -1.05 4.71
CA PHE A 300 22.32 -0.32 3.45
C PHE A 300 21.20 0.74 3.54
N CYS A 301 20.73 1.02 4.76
CA CYS A 301 19.60 1.93 5.02
C CYS A 301 19.99 3.03 6.01
N PHE A 302 19.35 4.17 5.87
CA PHE A 302 19.37 5.22 6.88
C PHE A 302 18.60 4.79 8.13
N ASP A 303 19.03 5.27 9.29
CA ASP A 303 18.32 5.09 10.55
C ASP A 303 17.10 6.04 10.60
N PRO A 304 15.86 5.51 10.57
CA PRO A 304 14.66 6.33 10.53
C PRO A 304 14.40 7.11 11.82
N THR A 305 15.11 6.78 12.91
CA THR A 305 14.96 7.45 14.20
C THR A 305 15.78 8.73 14.31
N LYS A 306 16.73 8.95 13.38
CA LYS A 306 17.60 10.13 13.42
C LYS A 306 16.90 11.38 12.90
N PRO A 307 16.90 12.50 13.65
CA PRO A 307 16.28 13.75 13.19
C PRO A 307 16.84 14.26 11.85
N ALA A 308 18.12 14.02 11.56
CA ALA A 308 18.75 14.42 10.32
C ALA A 308 18.19 13.62 9.11
N VAL A 309 17.86 12.34 9.27
CA VAL A 309 17.21 11.54 8.23
C VAL A 309 15.79 12.05 7.98
N LYS A 310 15.04 12.34 9.03
CA LYS A 310 13.71 12.95 8.92
C LYS A 310 13.75 14.28 8.17
N LYS A 311 14.73 15.14 8.51
CA LYS A 311 14.92 16.42 7.82
C LYS A 311 15.27 16.23 6.35
N MET A 312 16.18 15.31 6.03
CA MET A 312 16.56 14.98 4.65
C MET A 312 15.33 14.59 3.81
N ILE A 313 14.46 13.71 4.32
CA ILE A 313 13.25 13.29 3.65
C ILE A 313 12.28 14.46 3.44
N PHE A 314 12.14 15.33 4.44
CA PHE A 314 11.32 16.54 4.32
C PHE A 314 11.86 17.47 3.23
N ASP A 315 13.17 17.68 3.19
CA ASP A 315 13.82 18.55 2.20
C ASP A 315 13.69 17.99 0.78
N ASP A 316 13.83 16.67 0.60
CA ASP A 316 13.70 16.01 -0.70
C ASP A 316 12.27 16.16 -1.26
N VAL A 317 11.25 15.82 -0.48
CA VAL A 317 9.86 15.92 -0.94
C VAL A 317 9.44 17.39 -1.15
N SER A 318 9.95 18.31 -0.31
CA SER A 318 9.74 19.75 -0.50
C SER A 318 10.38 20.25 -1.81
N ARG A 319 11.55 19.75 -2.16
CA ARG A 319 12.25 20.04 -3.42
C ARG A 319 11.46 19.55 -4.63
N PHE A 320 10.91 18.32 -4.58
CA PHE A 320 10.06 17.80 -5.65
C PHE A 320 8.85 18.71 -5.89
N ARG A 321 8.24 19.20 -4.82
CA ARG A 321 7.16 20.19 -4.90
C ARG A 321 7.62 21.50 -5.53
N GLN A 322 8.79 22.01 -5.15
CA GLN A 322 9.39 23.24 -5.71
C GLN A 322 9.71 23.09 -7.19
N TRP A 323 10.19 21.92 -7.63
CA TRP A 323 10.41 21.61 -9.04
C TRP A 323 9.12 21.52 -9.87
N GLY A 324 7.96 21.49 -9.23
CA GLY A 324 6.66 21.51 -9.89
C GLY A 324 6.02 20.15 -10.13
N PHE A 325 6.56 19.08 -9.52
CA PHE A 325 5.92 17.77 -9.58
C PHE A 325 4.55 17.76 -8.88
N LYS A 326 3.66 16.91 -9.37
CA LYS A 326 2.26 16.78 -8.91
C LYS A 326 1.94 15.40 -8.35
N LEU A 327 2.87 14.44 -8.48
CA LEU A 327 2.78 13.11 -7.90
C LEU A 327 4.16 12.63 -7.49
N VAL A 328 4.25 11.98 -6.32
CA VAL A 328 5.45 11.28 -5.85
C VAL A 328 5.07 9.84 -5.51
N LYS A 329 5.67 8.88 -6.23
CA LYS A 329 5.58 7.44 -5.93
C LYS A 329 6.69 7.09 -4.96
N ILE A 330 6.33 6.77 -3.71
CA ILE A 330 7.27 6.42 -2.64
C ILE A 330 7.36 4.90 -2.56
N ASP A 331 8.57 4.38 -2.73
CA ASP A 331 8.81 2.95 -2.87
C ASP A 331 9.81 2.41 -1.85
N TYR A 332 9.86 1.08 -1.71
CA TYR A 332 10.80 0.32 -0.87
C TYR A 332 10.75 0.61 0.63
N LEU A 333 9.69 1.23 1.14
CA LEU A 333 9.61 1.61 2.56
C LEU A 333 9.79 0.41 3.49
N THR A 334 9.08 -0.69 3.24
CA THR A 334 9.16 -1.90 4.06
C THR A 334 10.48 -2.63 3.87
N LYS A 335 10.97 -2.77 2.63
CA LYS A 335 12.26 -3.43 2.36
C LYS A 335 13.42 -2.73 3.05
N ASP A 336 13.43 -1.40 3.00
CA ASP A 336 14.52 -0.61 3.60
C ASP A 336 14.39 -0.50 5.12
N LEU A 337 13.18 -0.35 5.66
CA LEU A 337 12.95 -0.19 7.11
C LEU A 337 12.83 -1.52 7.88
N CYS A 338 12.22 -2.53 7.27
CA CYS A 338 11.94 -3.81 7.93
C CYS A 338 12.88 -4.95 7.48
N GLY A 339 13.61 -4.76 6.38
CA GLY A 339 14.45 -5.79 5.77
C GLY A 339 13.68 -6.79 4.89
N LEU A 340 12.35 -6.68 4.81
CA LEU A 340 11.44 -7.62 4.15
C LEU A 340 10.53 -6.91 3.15
N TYR A 341 10.19 -7.58 2.04
CA TYR A 341 9.03 -7.20 1.23
C TYR A 341 7.75 -7.78 1.85
N GLY A 342 6.59 -7.21 1.50
CA GLY A 342 5.31 -7.66 2.01
C GLY A 342 5.03 -9.15 1.81
N SER A 343 5.43 -9.71 0.67
CA SER A 343 5.33 -11.14 0.37
C SER A 343 6.25 -12.04 1.21
N GLU A 344 7.26 -11.46 1.86
CA GLU A 344 8.20 -12.15 2.77
C GLU A 344 7.76 -12.02 4.24
N MET A 345 6.79 -11.12 4.53
CA MET A 345 6.27 -10.89 5.87
C MET A 345 5.23 -11.95 6.24
N GLY A 346 5.48 -12.69 7.32
CA GLY A 346 4.51 -13.58 7.92
C GLY A 346 3.71 -12.89 9.04
N ASP A 347 3.69 -13.50 10.20
CA ASP A 347 3.14 -12.91 11.43
C ASP A 347 4.08 -11.85 12.06
N ARG A 348 5.28 -11.68 11.53
CA ARG A 348 6.28 -10.67 11.92
C ARG A 348 6.69 -9.82 10.74
N VAL A 349 6.85 -8.54 11.00
CA VAL A 349 7.17 -7.53 9.99
C VAL A 349 8.66 -7.26 9.88
N PHE A 350 9.41 -7.39 10.99
CA PHE A 350 10.82 -7.03 11.03
C PHE A 350 11.76 -8.22 10.92
N HIS A 351 12.81 -8.05 10.13
CA HIS A 351 13.99 -8.90 10.19
C HIS A 351 14.76 -8.64 11.48
N SER A 352 15.22 -9.68 12.16
CA SER A 352 15.87 -9.59 13.49
C SER A 352 17.13 -8.73 13.54
N ASP A 353 17.72 -8.42 12.38
CA ASP A 353 19.00 -7.70 12.28
C ASP A 353 18.86 -6.18 12.16
N MET A 354 17.61 -5.67 12.08
CA MET A 354 17.38 -4.23 12.03
C MET A 354 17.66 -3.62 13.42
N LYS A 355 18.54 -2.64 13.46
CA LYS A 355 18.97 -1.98 14.72
C LYS A 355 18.93 -0.47 14.55
N TRP A 356 17.83 0.14 14.96
CA TRP A 356 17.70 1.60 15.03
C TRP A 356 18.35 2.14 16.29
N GLN A 357 18.77 3.39 16.30
CA GLN A 357 19.43 4.01 17.45
C GLN A 357 18.45 4.23 18.59
N ASP A 358 17.27 4.77 18.32
CA ASP A 358 16.21 5.00 19.30
C ASP A 358 15.33 3.74 19.42
N ASP A 359 15.31 3.14 20.58
CA ASP A 359 14.46 1.99 20.93
C ASP A 359 13.37 2.35 21.97
N THR A 360 13.08 3.65 22.13
CA THR A 360 12.05 4.14 23.06
C THR A 360 10.70 4.36 22.38
N ARG A 361 10.67 4.31 21.05
CA ARG A 361 9.46 4.39 20.22
C ARG A 361 9.28 3.10 19.43
N THR A 362 8.04 2.67 19.27
CA THR A 362 7.74 1.51 18.44
C THR A 362 8.05 1.79 16.96
N SER A 363 8.24 0.73 16.19
CA SER A 363 8.41 0.83 14.73
C SER A 363 7.25 1.56 14.07
N ALA A 364 6.02 1.29 14.51
CA ALA A 364 4.84 1.97 14.00
C ALA A 364 4.85 3.47 14.30
N GLU A 365 5.20 3.89 15.52
CA GLU A 365 5.33 5.30 15.89
C GLU A 365 6.37 6.03 15.02
N VAL A 366 7.51 5.40 14.77
CA VAL A 366 8.57 5.96 13.92
C VAL A 366 8.10 6.09 12.47
N MET A 367 7.50 5.04 11.91
CA MET A 367 6.99 5.05 10.53
C MET A 367 5.88 6.07 10.34
N LEU A 368 4.93 6.17 11.27
CA LEU A 368 3.86 7.19 11.23
C LEU A 368 4.42 8.61 11.21
N ASP A 369 5.42 8.89 12.04
CA ASP A 369 6.07 10.21 12.08
C ASP A 369 6.71 10.55 10.73
N LEU A 370 7.36 9.58 10.08
CA LEU A 370 7.98 9.76 8.78
C LEU A 370 6.94 9.92 7.65
N HIS A 371 5.85 9.13 7.65
CA HIS A 371 4.77 9.27 6.67
C HIS A 371 4.09 10.65 6.78
N ARG A 372 3.85 11.11 8.00
CA ARG A 372 3.32 12.47 8.25
C ARG A 372 4.31 13.55 7.81
N THR A 373 5.61 13.31 7.96
CA THR A 373 6.67 14.21 7.48
C THR A 373 6.67 14.33 5.95
N MET A 374 6.60 13.20 5.24
CA MET A 374 6.48 13.18 3.77
C MET A 374 5.21 13.90 3.32
N ARG A 375 4.08 13.66 4.01
CA ARG A 375 2.82 14.33 3.70
C ARG A 375 2.89 15.83 3.92
N ALA A 376 3.48 16.28 5.02
CA ALA A 376 3.65 17.71 5.33
C ALA A 376 4.52 18.41 4.26
N ALA A 377 5.62 17.78 3.83
CA ALA A 377 6.48 18.30 2.77
C ALA A 377 5.78 18.38 1.41
N ALA A 378 5.00 17.35 1.06
CA ALA A 378 4.22 17.31 -0.18
C ALA A 378 3.08 18.35 -0.20
N GLY A 379 2.58 18.79 0.97
CA GLY A 379 1.43 19.71 1.07
C GLY A 379 0.17 19.09 0.43
N ASP A 380 -0.76 19.92 -0.02
CA ASP A 380 -2.00 19.48 -0.69
C ASP A 380 -1.90 19.49 -2.22
N ASP A 381 -0.74 19.80 -2.76
CA ASP A 381 -0.52 19.97 -4.20
C ASP A 381 0.06 18.73 -4.87
N ILE A 382 0.62 17.82 -4.08
CA ILE A 382 1.24 16.57 -4.56
C ILE A 382 0.38 15.39 -4.12
N VAL A 383 0.03 14.53 -5.08
CA VAL A 383 -0.49 13.18 -4.82
C VAL A 383 0.65 12.30 -4.33
N VAL A 384 0.52 11.70 -3.16
CA VAL A 384 1.49 10.75 -2.62
C VAL A 384 0.97 9.34 -2.81
N VAL A 385 1.76 8.51 -3.51
CA VAL A 385 1.47 7.10 -3.77
C VAL A 385 2.43 6.24 -2.96
N GLY A 386 1.90 5.42 -2.05
CA GLY A 386 2.66 4.39 -1.37
C GLY A 386 2.79 3.15 -2.25
N CYS A 387 4.02 2.67 -2.50
CA CYS A 387 4.24 1.44 -3.24
C CYS A 387 4.52 0.27 -2.28
N ASN A 388 5.58 0.33 -1.49
CA ASN A 388 5.88 -0.63 -0.43
C ASN A 388 5.64 0.01 0.95
N ALA A 389 4.42 0.33 1.28
CA ALA A 389 4.07 0.95 2.56
C ALA A 389 3.07 0.07 3.32
N LEU A 390 3.21 0.01 4.64
CA LEU A 390 2.26 -0.70 5.50
C LEU A 390 0.89 -0.02 5.45
N ASN A 391 -0.14 -0.75 4.97
CA ASN A 391 -1.44 -0.20 4.60
C ASN A 391 -2.08 0.68 5.69
N HIS A 392 -2.21 0.17 6.91
CA HIS A 392 -2.84 0.91 8.00
C HIS A 392 -2.04 2.12 8.49
N LEU A 393 -0.71 2.14 8.28
CA LEU A 393 0.13 3.27 8.67
C LEU A 393 0.06 4.42 7.66
N VAL A 394 -0.39 4.18 6.43
CA VAL A 394 -0.51 5.23 5.40
C VAL A 394 -1.97 5.64 5.13
N ALA A 395 -2.94 4.84 5.60
CA ALA A 395 -4.36 5.15 5.46
C ALA A 395 -4.70 6.50 6.14
N GLY A 396 -5.36 7.39 5.39
CA GLY A 396 -5.64 8.76 5.84
C GLY A 396 -4.45 9.73 5.78
N ILE A 397 -3.26 9.27 5.36
CA ILE A 397 -2.05 10.09 5.21
C ILE A 397 -1.64 10.21 3.73
N PHE A 398 -1.53 9.09 3.02
CA PHE A 398 -1.24 9.06 1.58
C PHE A 398 -2.53 9.09 0.77
N ASP A 399 -2.45 9.66 -0.42
CA ASP A 399 -3.63 9.81 -1.31
C ASP A 399 -3.97 8.51 -2.03
N MET A 400 -2.93 7.69 -2.34
CA MET A 400 -3.04 6.44 -3.07
C MET A 400 -2.12 5.37 -2.46
N GLN A 401 -2.48 4.11 -2.65
CA GLN A 401 -1.68 2.95 -2.21
C GLN A 401 -1.76 1.81 -3.22
N ARG A 402 -0.61 1.23 -3.56
CA ARG A 402 -0.50 0.00 -4.34
C ARG A 402 -1.11 -1.18 -3.58
N THR A 403 -1.95 -1.96 -4.24
CA THR A 403 -2.60 -3.13 -3.65
C THR A 403 -1.81 -4.41 -3.81
N GLY A 404 -1.19 -4.58 -4.97
CA GLY A 404 -0.44 -5.78 -5.33
C GLY A 404 1.03 -5.53 -5.59
N CYS A 405 1.81 -6.60 -5.59
CA CYS A 405 3.14 -6.62 -6.17
C CYS A 405 3.09 -6.18 -7.63
N ASP A 406 4.23 -5.93 -8.25
CA ASP A 406 4.28 -5.42 -9.60
C ASP A 406 3.50 -6.31 -10.57
N THR A 407 2.66 -5.69 -11.39
CA THR A 407 2.10 -6.30 -12.59
C THR A 407 3.23 -6.50 -13.62
N SER A 408 2.95 -6.74 -14.86
CA SER A 408 4.01 -7.01 -15.83
C SER A 408 3.69 -6.43 -17.19
N GLY A 409 4.74 -6.00 -17.89
CA GLY A 409 4.63 -5.65 -19.32
C GLY A 409 4.73 -6.86 -20.27
N TRP A 410 4.93 -8.07 -19.76
CA TRP A 410 5.18 -9.28 -20.57
C TRP A 410 4.63 -10.60 -20.01
N LYS A 411 4.15 -10.66 -18.77
CA LYS A 411 3.62 -11.89 -18.16
C LYS A 411 2.17 -11.66 -17.70
N TRP A 412 1.22 -12.23 -18.43
CA TRP A 412 -0.19 -12.10 -18.07
C TRP A 412 -0.51 -12.66 -16.69
N GLU A 413 0.02 -13.82 -16.34
CA GLU A 413 -0.25 -14.44 -15.04
C GLU A 413 0.16 -13.55 -13.85
N GLN A 414 1.26 -12.83 -13.99
CA GLN A 414 1.69 -11.88 -12.98
C GLN A 414 0.71 -10.70 -12.86
N THR A 415 0.19 -10.20 -14.00
CA THR A 415 -0.85 -9.15 -14.01
C THR A 415 -2.15 -9.66 -13.40
N ARG A 416 -2.55 -10.90 -13.71
CA ARG A 416 -3.75 -11.52 -13.15
C ARG A 416 -3.64 -11.66 -11.63
N GLN A 417 -2.53 -12.17 -11.11
CA GLN A 417 -2.30 -12.34 -9.68
C GLN A 417 -2.18 -10.99 -8.96
N ASN A 418 -1.28 -10.13 -9.40
CA ASN A 418 -0.94 -8.91 -8.67
C ASN A 418 -1.89 -7.74 -8.96
N GLY A 419 -2.57 -7.76 -10.10
CA GLY A 419 -3.55 -6.75 -10.51
C GLY A 419 -4.98 -7.17 -10.21
N VAL A 420 -5.49 -8.19 -10.91
CA VAL A 420 -6.92 -8.57 -10.84
C VAL A 420 -7.33 -9.03 -9.45
N ASN A 421 -6.58 -9.97 -8.83
CA ASN A 421 -6.89 -10.45 -7.48
C ASN A 421 -6.88 -9.30 -6.46
N THR A 422 -5.80 -8.52 -6.43
CA THR A 422 -5.63 -7.52 -5.38
C THR A 422 -6.58 -6.34 -5.54
N LEU A 423 -6.92 -5.94 -6.77
CA LEU A 423 -7.97 -4.96 -7.02
C LEU A 423 -9.30 -5.44 -6.46
N ALA A 424 -9.68 -6.68 -6.77
CA ALA A 424 -10.96 -7.24 -6.35
C ALA A 424 -11.08 -7.35 -4.83
N MET A 425 -10.07 -7.96 -4.18
CA MET A 425 -10.13 -8.22 -2.75
C MET A 425 -9.96 -6.96 -1.89
N ARG A 426 -9.33 -5.91 -2.44
CA ARG A 426 -9.12 -4.62 -1.77
C ARG A 426 -10.03 -3.49 -2.27
N ALA A 427 -10.95 -3.75 -3.19
CA ALA A 427 -11.94 -2.76 -3.62
C ALA A 427 -12.78 -2.21 -2.45
N ILE A 428 -12.94 -2.98 -1.37
CA ILE A 428 -13.60 -2.52 -0.13
C ILE A 428 -12.85 -1.38 0.56
N GLN A 429 -11.54 -1.24 0.34
CA GLN A 429 -10.69 -0.17 0.90
C GLN A 429 -10.72 1.10 0.04
N ASP A 430 -11.10 0.99 -1.24
CA ASP A 430 -11.02 2.12 -2.17
C ASP A 430 -11.88 3.29 -1.73
N ARG A 431 -11.27 4.48 -1.74
CA ARG A 431 -11.83 5.76 -1.26
C ARG A 431 -12.30 5.75 0.20
N VAL A 432 -11.84 4.77 0.97
CA VAL A 432 -12.07 4.68 2.41
C VAL A 432 -10.75 4.87 3.15
N PHE A 433 -9.72 4.15 2.77
CA PHE A 433 -8.37 4.34 3.30
C PHE A 433 -7.58 5.34 2.46
N PHE A 434 -7.57 5.12 1.16
CA PHE A 434 -6.87 5.82 0.09
C PHE A 434 -7.53 5.47 -1.25
N ALA A 435 -7.07 6.02 -2.37
CA ALA A 435 -7.41 5.47 -3.68
C ALA A 435 -6.54 4.23 -3.95
N VAL A 436 -7.19 3.12 -4.28
CA VAL A 436 -6.55 1.81 -4.48
C VAL A 436 -5.88 1.73 -5.83
N ASP A 437 -4.57 1.59 -5.88
CA ASP A 437 -3.78 1.50 -7.11
C ASP A 437 -3.43 0.04 -7.43
N ALA A 438 -4.03 -0.52 -8.48
CA ALA A 438 -3.79 -1.88 -8.94
C ALA A 438 -2.62 -1.98 -9.95
N ASP A 439 -1.75 -0.96 -10.00
CA ASP A 439 -0.62 -0.87 -10.90
C ASP A 439 -1.02 -0.66 -12.38
N CYS A 440 -0.13 -0.95 -13.30
CA CYS A 440 -0.26 -0.61 -14.69
C CYS A 440 -0.89 -1.72 -15.54
N ALA A 441 -1.60 -1.30 -16.60
CA ALA A 441 -1.72 -2.15 -17.76
C ALA A 441 -0.42 -2.01 -18.58
N GLY A 442 0.38 -3.08 -18.62
CA GLY A 442 1.72 -3.05 -19.21
C GLY A 442 1.81 -3.71 -20.58
N LEU A 443 2.62 -3.12 -21.49
CA LEU A 443 3.04 -3.75 -22.73
C LEU A 443 4.46 -3.31 -23.09
N ALA A 444 5.43 -4.17 -22.80
CA ALA A 444 6.85 -3.89 -23.02
C ALA A 444 7.44 -4.64 -24.22
N ARG A 445 6.78 -5.71 -24.70
CA ARG A 445 7.22 -6.56 -25.80
C ARG A 445 6.04 -7.05 -26.62
N GLU A 446 6.19 -7.02 -27.94
CA GLU A 446 5.18 -7.53 -28.88
C GLU A 446 4.88 -9.03 -28.59
N GLY A 447 3.59 -9.38 -28.60
CA GLY A 447 3.10 -10.75 -28.39
C GLY A 447 3.29 -11.33 -27.00
N ALA A 448 3.91 -10.61 -26.05
CA ALA A 448 4.18 -11.13 -24.70
C ALA A 448 2.91 -11.33 -23.87
N ILE A 449 1.99 -10.34 -23.92
CA ILE A 449 0.64 -10.46 -23.36
C ILE A 449 -0.34 -10.39 -24.52
N ARG A 450 -1.25 -11.36 -24.60
CA ARG A 450 -2.29 -11.35 -25.63
C ARG A 450 -3.14 -10.09 -25.52
N TRP A 451 -3.35 -9.39 -26.64
CA TRP A 451 -4.12 -8.15 -26.65
C TRP A 451 -5.51 -8.31 -26.02
N ALA A 452 -6.20 -9.44 -26.27
CA ALA A 452 -7.49 -9.72 -25.66
C ALA A 452 -7.49 -9.66 -24.14
N LYS A 453 -6.39 -10.02 -23.47
CA LYS A 453 -6.24 -9.93 -22.00
C LYS A 453 -5.97 -8.49 -21.57
N ASN A 454 -5.00 -7.80 -22.17
CA ASN A 454 -4.74 -6.40 -21.89
C ASN A 454 -5.94 -5.51 -22.13
N ARG A 455 -6.71 -5.75 -23.20
CA ARG A 455 -7.93 -5.00 -23.50
C ARG A 455 -8.96 -5.11 -22.37
N GLN A 456 -9.17 -6.31 -21.83
CA GLN A 456 -10.08 -6.53 -20.72
C GLN A 456 -9.56 -5.87 -19.42
N TRP A 457 -8.25 -5.97 -19.15
CA TRP A 457 -7.62 -5.33 -18.01
C TRP A 457 -7.72 -3.79 -18.07
N ILE A 458 -7.48 -3.21 -19.24
CA ILE A 458 -7.65 -1.77 -19.51
C ILE A 458 -9.11 -1.35 -19.29
N ASP A 459 -10.09 -2.14 -19.79
CA ASP A 459 -11.51 -1.83 -19.62
C ASP A 459 -11.91 -1.89 -18.14
N LEU A 460 -11.46 -2.91 -17.38
CA LEU A 460 -11.70 -3.00 -15.94
C LEU A 460 -11.09 -1.81 -15.19
N LEU A 461 -9.80 -1.52 -15.38
CA LEU A 461 -9.13 -0.38 -14.71
C LEU A 461 -9.80 0.95 -15.05
N GLY A 462 -10.10 1.19 -16.31
CA GLY A 462 -10.74 2.45 -16.74
C GLY A 462 -12.11 2.68 -16.12
N ARG A 463 -12.84 1.59 -15.79
CA ARG A 463 -14.22 1.64 -15.26
C ARG A 463 -14.35 1.40 -13.78
N SER A 464 -13.30 0.89 -13.14
CA SER A 464 -13.32 0.49 -11.72
C SER A 464 -13.54 1.66 -10.75
N GLY A 465 -13.33 2.89 -11.21
CA GLY A 465 -13.32 4.06 -10.35
C GLY A 465 -12.03 4.24 -9.56
N THR A 466 -11.04 3.37 -9.77
CA THR A 466 -9.72 3.43 -9.14
C THR A 466 -8.70 4.13 -10.06
N PRO A 467 -7.51 4.51 -9.57
CA PRO A 467 -6.43 5.00 -10.42
C PRO A 467 -6.11 4.06 -11.58
N PHE A 468 -5.80 4.63 -12.74
CA PHE A 468 -5.52 3.87 -13.95
C PHE A 468 -4.23 4.32 -14.63
N PHE A 469 -3.21 3.47 -14.66
CA PHE A 469 -1.95 3.73 -15.36
C PHE A 469 -1.71 2.72 -16.47
N ILE A 470 -1.11 3.19 -17.57
CA ILE A 470 -0.50 2.34 -18.59
C ILE A 470 1.03 2.43 -18.48
N SER A 471 1.70 1.35 -18.91
CA SER A 471 3.16 1.31 -19.08
C SER A 471 3.48 0.64 -20.40
N TRP A 472 3.51 1.42 -21.49
CA TRP A 472 3.51 0.94 -22.85
C TRP A 472 4.62 1.56 -23.67
N LYS A 473 5.31 0.74 -24.48
CA LYS A 473 6.20 1.25 -25.51
C LYS A 473 5.38 1.81 -26.66
N ARG A 474 5.65 3.04 -27.06
CA ARG A 474 4.93 3.76 -28.13
C ARG A 474 4.88 3.03 -29.47
N ASP A 475 5.98 2.35 -29.85
CA ASP A 475 6.12 1.58 -31.08
C ASP A 475 5.22 0.33 -31.12
N LEU A 476 4.67 -0.11 -30.00
CA LEU A 476 3.71 -1.21 -29.89
C LEU A 476 2.24 -0.74 -29.91
N ALA A 477 1.99 0.57 -29.99
CA ALA A 477 0.65 1.14 -29.98
C ALA A 477 0.01 1.12 -31.38
N THR A 478 -0.65 0.00 -31.72
CA THR A 478 -1.46 -0.10 -32.95
C THR A 478 -2.69 0.80 -32.86
N PRO A 479 -3.37 1.12 -34.00
CA PRO A 479 -4.62 1.92 -34.00
C PRO A 479 -5.70 1.35 -33.05
N GLU A 480 -5.85 0.03 -32.97
CA GLU A 480 -6.79 -0.62 -32.05
C GLU A 480 -6.43 -0.35 -30.59
N VAL A 481 -5.16 -0.48 -30.24
CA VAL A 481 -4.61 -0.20 -28.90
C VAL A 481 -4.85 1.27 -28.52
N VAL A 482 -4.51 2.19 -29.42
CA VAL A 482 -4.73 3.64 -29.24
C VAL A 482 -6.21 3.94 -28.98
N ALA A 483 -7.12 3.35 -29.76
CA ALA A 483 -8.55 3.55 -29.59
C ALA A 483 -9.05 3.03 -28.23
N ALA A 484 -8.59 1.85 -27.80
CA ALA A 484 -8.96 1.28 -26.51
C ALA A 484 -8.47 2.12 -25.33
N ILE A 485 -7.21 2.59 -25.37
CA ILE A 485 -6.66 3.45 -24.31
C ILE A 485 -7.35 4.81 -24.27
N LYS A 486 -7.59 5.45 -25.43
CA LYS A 486 -8.37 6.71 -25.49
C LYS A 486 -9.74 6.56 -24.86
N SER A 487 -10.45 5.48 -25.16
CA SER A 487 -11.75 5.18 -24.57
C SER A 487 -11.65 5.01 -23.07
N ALA A 488 -10.67 4.23 -22.57
CA ALA A 488 -10.48 3.99 -21.14
C ALA A 488 -10.04 5.27 -20.38
N PHE A 489 -9.19 6.11 -20.98
CA PHE A 489 -8.82 7.40 -20.41
C PHE A 489 -10.01 8.35 -20.31
N GLY A 490 -10.88 8.38 -21.35
CA GLY A 490 -12.12 9.17 -21.31
C GLY A 490 -13.00 8.79 -20.12
N VAL A 491 -13.08 7.50 -19.82
CA VAL A 491 -13.85 6.98 -18.69
C VAL A 491 -13.14 7.26 -17.35
N ALA A 492 -11.84 6.96 -17.25
CA ALA A 492 -11.06 7.11 -16.02
C ALA A 492 -10.81 8.59 -15.61
N ALA A 493 -10.92 9.52 -16.56
CA ALA A 493 -10.80 10.95 -16.29
C ALA A 493 -11.97 11.52 -15.46
N GLU A 494 -13.08 10.81 -15.39
CA GLU A 494 -14.29 11.18 -14.65
C GLU A 494 -14.36 10.46 -13.31
N SER A 495 -15.04 11.10 -12.35
CA SER A 495 -15.33 10.44 -11.07
C SER A 495 -16.40 9.37 -11.27
N ARG A 496 -16.14 8.15 -10.80
CA ARG A 496 -17.03 7.00 -10.94
C ARG A 496 -17.23 6.28 -9.62
N GLU A 497 -18.33 5.53 -9.51
CA GLU A 497 -18.54 4.62 -8.39
C GLU A 497 -17.48 3.50 -8.39
N VAL A 498 -17.18 3.01 -7.19
CA VAL A 498 -16.25 1.88 -7.03
C VAL A 498 -16.88 0.62 -7.57
N ALA A 499 -16.20 -0.06 -8.49
CA ALA A 499 -16.65 -1.34 -9.02
C ALA A 499 -16.71 -2.42 -7.94
N GLU A 500 -17.78 -3.22 -7.97
CA GLU A 500 -18.00 -4.33 -7.03
C GLU A 500 -17.76 -5.68 -7.73
N PRO A 501 -16.81 -6.52 -7.26
CA PRO A 501 -16.63 -7.87 -7.76
C PRO A 501 -17.74 -8.77 -7.21
N LEU A 502 -18.62 -9.30 -8.07
CA LEU A 502 -19.82 -10.02 -7.64
C LEU A 502 -19.56 -11.49 -7.26
N ASP A 503 -18.54 -12.11 -7.86
CA ASP A 503 -18.18 -13.52 -7.64
C ASP A 503 -16.94 -13.69 -6.73
N TRP A 504 -16.47 -12.64 -6.05
CA TRP A 504 -15.22 -12.61 -5.27
C TRP A 504 -15.19 -13.54 -4.05
N ILE A 505 -16.34 -13.98 -3.55
CA ILE A 505 -16.39 -14.92 -2.42
C ILE A 505 -15.95 -16.33 -2.85
N SER A 506 -16.27 -16.72 -4.08
CA SER A 506 -15.98 -18.05 -4.63
C SER A 506 -14.81 -18.07 -5.61
N ASN A 507 -14.43 -16.91 -6.12
CA ASN A 507 -13.42 -16.77 -7.18
C ASN A 507 -12.33 -15.78 -6.74
N PRO A 508 -11.05 -16.21 -6.57
CA PRO A 508 -9.95 -15.31 -6.22
C PRO A 508 -9.57 -14.35 -7.36
N PHE A 509 -10.06 -14.60 -8.58
CA PHE A 509 -9.90 -13.74 -9.76
C PHE A 509 -11.27 -13.39 -10.34
N PRO A 510 -12.05 -12.52 -9.69
CA PRO A 510 -13.45 -12.30 -10.05
C PRO A 510 -13.62 -11.91 -11.50
N CYS A 511 -14.54 -12.62 -12.15
CA CYS A 511 -14.89 -12.41 -13.56
C CYS A 511 -16.09 -11.49 -13.72
N VAL A 512 -17.00 -11.44 -12.73
CA VAL A 512 -18.26 -10.69 -12.82
C VAL A 512 -18.18 -9.45 -11.96
N TRP A 513 -18.34 -8.29 -12.59
CA TRP A 513 -18.19 -7.00 -11.94
C TRP A 513 -19.41 -6.11 -12.16
N ARG A 514 -19.91 -5.50 -11.10
CA ARG A 514 -20.90 -4.43 -11.17
C ARG A 514 -20.16 -3.09 -11.29
N MET A 515 -20.40 -2.39 -12.39
CA MET A 515 -19.91 -1.06 -12.66
C MET A 515 -21.06 -0.06 -12.59
N GLU A 516 -20.76 1.23 -12.59
CA GLU A 516 -21.77 2.29 -12.66
C GLU A 516 -22.66 2.19 -13.92
N ASP A 517 -22.10 1.74 -15.04
CA ASP A 517 -22.76 1.57 -16.32
C ASP A 517 -23.30 0.15 -16.59
N GLY A 518 -23.37 -0.72 -15.59
CA GLY A 518 -23.93 -2.06 -15.67
C GLY A 518 -22.99 -3.17 -15.24
N VAL A 519 -23.41 -4.42 -15.43
CA VAL A 519 -22.62 -5.61 -15.12
C VAL A 519 -21.73 -5.98 -16.31
N ARG A 520 -20.47 -6.31 -16.01
CA ARG A 520 -19.50 -6.78 -17.02
C ARG A 520 -18.94 -8.14 -16.61
N VAL A 521 -18.61 -8.92 -17.63
CA VAL A 521 -17.99 -10.22 -17.48
C VAL A 521 -16.66 -10.23 -18.22
N TYR A 522 -15.61 -10.62 -17.51
CA TYR A 522 -14.25 -10.74 -18.03
C TYR A 522 -13.80 -12.20 -18.02
N ASP A 523 -12.94 -12.54 -18.96
CA ASP A 523 -12.27 -13.84 -19.04
C ASP A 523 -10.78 -13.67 -18.75
N TRP A 524 -10.35 -14.16 -17.59
CA TRP A 524 -8.98 -14.04 -17.13
C TRP A 524 -8.09 -15.26 -17.44
N GLU A 525 -8.66 -16.35 -17.97
CA GLU A 525 -7.95 -17.60 -18.29
C GLU A 525 -7.14 -17.56 -19.61
#